data_07135b1287808fccb75c4c19cc44f011
#
_entry.id   07135b1287808fccb75c4c19cc44f011
#
_cell.length_a   1.000
_cell.length_b   1.000
_cell.length_c   1.000
_cell.angle_alpha   90.00
_cell.angle_beta   90.00
_cell.angle_gamma   90.00
#
_symmetry.space_group_name_H-M   'P 1'
#
loop_
_entity.id
_entity.type
_entity.pdbx_description
1 polymer ?
#
loop_
_entity_poly.entity_id
_entity_poly.type
_entity_poly.pdbx_seq_one_letter_code
_entity_poly.pdbx_strand_id
1 'polypeptide(L)'
;MHKFWENPLHTTTPPSGARVPECVQIGNVRIAPATVLAPMAGVTDTVFRRFIRNASFTQRPEAIMSAPGEQGLSQPQEISGCGLIMTEFTSADGLFRTREKKRKRYLHFYQDEHPISAQLFGSDPYTLSEAAKIVEDAGFDLVDLNLGCPAKRVVKCNGGSGLLKDLPVIGRIFETIRAAVSIPFSVKFRLGWDDSNIVCVQLARMAEDCGLNAVALHARTREQGYSGNARWEWIAAVKDAVTIPVIGNGDIRTPEDAMAMVAQTSCDAVMIGRTASSNPWIFRQIRQYSDTGYYDQPTEADRYEMIRTYFRMLIEEDGRGSPGKMKQFVAWFTHGVPNGSALRQAVYKAQEGPDILASVEQFFENLLNGESAMAVPESFSECEQPAYACGD
;
A
#
# COMPACT_ATOMS: atom_id res chain seq x y z
N MET A 1 -9.62 -5.85 -22.39
CA MET A 1 -9.60 -5.32 -20.99
C MET A 1 -8.52 -4.25 -20.95
N HIS A 2 -8.88 -2.96 -20.79
CA HIS A 2 -7.88 -1.92 -20.66
C HIS A 2 -7.09 -2.12 -19.39
N LYS A 3 -5.77 -2.08 -19.48
CA LYS A 3 -4.89 -2.26 -18.35
C LYS A 3 -4.99 -1.03 -17.44
N PHE A 4 -4.98 -1.25 -16.14
CA PHE A 4 -5.14 -0.22 -15.11
C PHE A 4 -4.25 1.03 -15.29
N TRP A 5 -3.07 0.86 -15.86
CA TRP A 5 -2.07 1.92 -16.12
C TRP A 5 -2.18 2.58 -17.51
N GLU A 6 -3.01 2.08 -18.43
CA GLU A 6 -3.11 2.58 -19.79
C GLU A 6 -4.18 3.66 -19.99
N ASN A 7 -5.02 3.90 -19.00
CA ASN A 7 -6.12 4.86 -19.12
C ASN A 7 -6.23 5.71 -17.85
N PRO A 8 -5.79 6.98 -17.88
CA PRO A 8 -6.15 7.90 -16.81
C PRO A 8 -7.67 8.07 -16.86
N LEU A 9 -8.38 7.51 -15.86
CA LEU A 9 -9.83 7.60 -15.77
C LEU A 9 -10.32 9.03 -15.55
N HIS A 10 -9.43 9.92 -15.15
CA HIS A 10 -9.70 11.33 -14.98
C HIS A 10 -8.49 12.13 -15.44
N THR A 11 -8.55 12.67 -16.66
CA THR A 11 -7.67 13.77 -17.10
C THR A 11 -8.21 15.09 -16.56
N THR A 12 -8.46 15.18 -15.27
CA THR A 12 -8.78 16.45 -14.64
C THR A 12 -7.47 17.11 -14.25
N THR A 13 -7.10 18.14 -14.97
CA THR A 13 -6.06 19.05 -14.50
C THR A 13 -6.50 19.56 -13.13
N PRO A 14 -5.73 19.33 -12.06
CA PRO A 14 -6.11 19.83 -10.74
C PRO A 14 -6.28 21.35 -10.80
N PRO A 15 -7.19 21.93 -10.00
CA PRO A 15 -7.27 23.37 -9.86
C PRO A 15 -5.88 23.93 -9.54
N SER A 16 -5.52 25.07 -10.12
CA SER A 16 -4.23 25.72 -9.86
C SER A 16 -4.09 25.94 -8.34
N GLY A 17 -3.04 25.39 -7.75
CA GLY A 17 -2.76 25.49 -6.31
C GLY A 17 -3.23 24.33 -5.42
N ALA A 18 -3.93 23.34 -5.94
CA ALA A 18 -4.22 22.12 -5.17
C ALA A 18 -2.92 21.34 -4.87
N ARG A 19 -2.73 20.96 -3.61
CA ARG A 19 -1.55 20.20 -3.16
C ARG A 19 -1.96 19.13 -2.17
N VAL A 20 -1.26 18.00 -2.20
CA VAL A 20 -1.32 17.07 -1.07
C VAL A 20 -0.73 17.77 0.16
N PRO A 21 -1.41 17.74 1.33
CA PRO A 21 -0.92 18.45 2.50
C PRO A 21 0.51 18.01 2.89
N GLU A 22 1.30 18.96 3.37
CA GLU A 22 2.68 18.67 3.82
C GLU A 22 2.72 17.71 5.00
N CYS A 23 1.68 17.70 5.82
CA CYS A 23 1.52 16.74 6.90
C CYS A 23 0.07 16.64 7.34
N VAL A 24 -0.23 15.53 8.02
CA VAL A 24 -1.47 15.33 8.78
C VAL A 24 -1.12 14.80 10.16
N GLN A 25 -1.89 15.22 11.18
CA GLN A 25 -1.74 14.74 12.54
C GLN A 25 -2.79 13.67 12.83
N ILE A 26 -2.36 12.47 13.21
CA ILE A 26 -3.24 11.37 13.62
C ILE A 26 -2.96 11.05 15.09
N GLY A 27 -3.80 11.55 15.98
CA GLY A 27 -3.51 11.53 17.41
C GLY A 27 -2.21 12.27 17.72
N ASN A 28 -1.25 11.60 18.33
CA ASN A 28 0.09 12.14 18.61
C ASN A 28 1.13 11.86 17.53
N VAL A 29 0.75 11.19 16.43
CA VAL A 29 1.67 10.83 15.34
C VAL A 29 1.54 11.81 14.18
N ARG A 30 2.66 12.44 13.79
CA ARG A 30 2.76 13.31 12.62
C ARG A 30 3.14 12.51 11.39
N ILE A 31 2.30 12.54 10.37
CA ILE A 31 2.51 11.91 9.07
C ILE A 31 2.94 12.98 8.08
N ALA A 32 4.14 12.89 7.54
CA ALA A 32 4.72 13.88 6.61
C ALA A 32 5.56 13.21 5.51
N PRO A 33 5.23 13.47 4.23
CA PRO A 33 4.05 14.16 3.72
C PRO A 33 2.75 13.41 4.03
N ALA A 34 1.58 14.01 3.78
CA ALA A 34 0.28 13.39 4.02
C ALA A 34 -0.06 12.31 2.97
N THR A 35 0.81 11.33 2.83
CA THR A 35 0.71 10.19 1.91
C THR A 35 0.85 8.89 2.67
N VAL A 36 0.08 7.88 2.28
CA VAL A 36 -0.01 6.60 2.99
C VAL A 36 0.13 5.44 2.01
N LEU A 37 1.02 4.49 2.30
CA LEU A 37 1.05 3.19 1.61
C LEU A 37 -0.10 2.32 2.13
N ALA A 38 -1.02 1.96 1.23
CA ALA A 38 -2.18 1.13 1.60
C ALA A 38 -1.78 -0.29 2.02
N PRO A 39 -2.51 -0.88 2.99
CA PRO A 39 -2.33 -2.28 3.35
C PRO A 39 -2.82 -3.18 2.21
N MET A 40 -1.95 -4.07 1.72
CA MET A 40 -2.23 -4.98 0.61
C MET A 40 -1.74 -6.39 0.95
N ALA A 41 -2.68 -7.34 1.10
CA ALA A 41 -2.37 -8.74 1.41
C ALA A 41 -1.48 -9.38 0.34
N GLY A 42 -0.43 -10.08 0.76
CA GLY A 42 0.55 -10.70 -0.12
C GLY A 42 1.52 -9.71 -0.80
N VAL A 43 1.45 -8.42 -0.44
CA VAL A 43 2.24 -7.35 -1.07
C VAL A 43 3.01 -6.53 -0.04
N THR A 44 2.35 -5.91 0.94
CA THR A 44 2.99 -4.97 1.87
C THR A 44 3.65 -5.66 3.06
N ASP A 45 4.44 -6.71 2.77
CA ASP A 45 5.36 -7.29 3.75
C ASP A 45 6.55 -6.36 4.04
N THR A 46 7.38 -6.74 4.98
CA THR A 46 8.54 -5.95 5.43
C THR A 46 9.46 -5.53 4.29
N VAL A 47 9.79 -6.44 3.38
CA VAL A 47 10.70 -6.15 2.26
C VAL A 47 10.09 -5.10 1.33
N PHE A 48 8.81 -5.28 0.97
CA PHE A 48 8.12 -4.33 0.09
C PHE A 48 7.93 -2.96 0.74
N ARG A 49 7.60 -2.91 2.02
CA ARG A 49 7.44 -1.63 2.74
C ARG A 49 8.73 -0.83 2.76
N ARG A 50 9.86 -1.46 3.10
CA ARG A 50 11.18 -0.82 3.07
C ARG A 50 11.60 -0.43 1.65
N PHE A 51 11.32 -1.28 0.69
CA PHE A 51 11.55 -0.98 -0.73
C PHE A 51 10.80 0.29 -1.17
N ILE A 52 9.50 0.42 -0.85
CA ILE A 52 8.72 1.62 -1.16
C ILE A 52 9.29 2.84 -0.42
N ARG A 53 9.67 2.69 0.85
CA ARG A 53 10.28 3.79 1.61
C ARG A 53 11.54 4.29 0.93
N ASN A 54 12.43 3.39 0.55
CA ASN A 54 13.68 3.73 -0.15
C ASN A 54 13.45 4.37 -1.52
N ALA A 55 12.46 3.89 -2.28
CA ALA A 55 12.07 4.47 -3.56
C ALA A 55 11.45 5.86 -3.45
N SER A 56 11.00 6.23 -2.25
CA SER A 56 10.27 7.47 -1.99
C SER A 56 11.17 8.67 -1.66
N PHE A 57 12.48 8.48 -1.46
CA PHE A 57 13.40 9.58 -1.22
C PHE A 57 13.70 10.36 -2.51
N THR A 58 13.83 11.68 -2.38
CA THR A 58 14.08 12.59 -3.52
C THR A 58 15.53 12.51 -4.02
N GLN A 59 16.46 12.22 -3.12
CA GLN A 59 17.86 11.92 -3.43
C GLN A 59 18.21 10.61 -2.71
N ARG A 60 18.93 9.72 -3.38
CA ARG A 60 19.45 8.51 -2.73
C ARG A 60 20.54 8.94 -1.76
N PRO A 61 20.45 8.65 -0.46
CA PRO A 61 21.63 8.75 0.38
C PRO A 61 22.60 7.67 -0.08
N GLU A 62 23.78 8.04 -0.56
CA GLU A 62 24.88 7.08 -0.79
C GLU A 62 25.27 6.32 0.50
N ALA A 63 24.81 6.82 1.65
CA ALA A 63 25.13 6.33 2.98
C ALA A 63 24.35 5.09 3.47
N ILE A 64 23.32 4.61 2.79
CA ILE A 64 22.55 3.42 3.25
C ILE A 64 23.28 2.10 2.89
N MET A 65 24.33 2.16 2.09
CA MET A 65 25.20 1.01 1.75
C MET A 65 26.45 0.91 2.64
N SER A 66 26.61 1.74 3.64
CA SER A 66 27.76 1.70 4.55
C SER A 66 27.44 0.87 5.78
N ALA A 67 28.40 0.03 6.17
CA ALA A 67 28.34 -0.85 7.34
C ALA A 67 28.07 -0.11 8.66
N PRO A 68 27.53 -0.80 9.70
CA PRO A 68 27.22 -0.18 10.97
C PRO A 68 28.51 0.25 11.68
N GLY A 69 28.73 1.56 11.88
CA GLY A 69 29.85 2.03 12.70
C GLY A 69 30.28 3.48 12.67
N GLU A 70 29.76 4.35 11.82
CA GLU A 70 30.20 5.75 11.83
C GLU A 70 29.08 6.71 12.23
N GLN A 71 29.12 7.15 13.49
CA GLN A 71 28.41 8.33 14.01
C GLN A 71 29.13 9.58 13.53
N GLY A 72 28.43 10.49 12.84
CA GLY A 72 28.95 11.81 12.64
C GLY A 72 28.22 12.66 11.61
N LEU A 73 27.60 13.72 12.10
CA LEU A 73 27.09 14.92 11.45
C LEU A 73 25.62 14.83 10.96
N SER A 74 24.80 15.67 11.58
CA SER A 74 23.43 15.99 11.24
C SER A 74 23.31 16.48 9.79
N GLN A 75 23.05 15.55 8.87
CA GLN A 75 22.62 15.86 7.52
C GLN A 75 21.13 16.27 7.57
N PRO A 76 20.66 17.15 6.67
CA PRO A 76 19.24 17.46 6.59
C PRO A 76 18.48 16.15 6.44
N GLN A 77 17.52 15.87 7.32
CA GLN A 77 16.68 14.68 7.26
C GLN A 77 15.97 14.65 5.91
N GLU A 78 16.44 13.81 5.00
CA GLU A 78 15.77 13.59 3.73
C GLU A 78 14.39 13.02 4.02
N ILE A 79 13.36 13.80 3.73
CA ILE A 79 11.98 13.41 4.01
C ILE A 79 11.54 12.46 2.91
N SER A 80 11.21 11.23 3.28
CA SER A 80 10.56 10.27 2.38
C SER A 80 9.28 10.86 1.79
N GLY A 81 8.98 10.56 0.54
CA GLY A 81 7.69 10.91 -0.06
C GLY A 81 6.51 10.07 0.49
N CYS A 82 6.78 8.95 1.18
CA CYS A 82 5.77 8.12 1.85
C CYS A 82 5.76 8.42 3.34
N GLY A 83 4.71 9.13 3.81
CA GLY A 83 4.64 9.59 5.19
C GLY A 83 4.20 8.54 6.19
N LEU A 84 3.34 7.60 5.81
CA LEU A 84 2.90 6.48 6.65
C LEU A 84 2.93 5.17 5.88
N ILE A 85 3.48 4.15 6.50
CA ILE A 85 3.48 2.79 5.97
C ILE A 85 2.50 1.94 6.76
N MET A 86 1.69 1.11 6.07
CA MET A 86 0.80 0.16 6.70
C MET A 86 1.22 -1.28 6.39
N THR A 87 1.10 -2.16 7.39
CA THR A 87 1.38 -3.60 7.21
C THR A 87 0.28 -4.27 6.38
N GLU A 88 0.52 -5.50 5.96
CA GLU A 88 -0.57 -6.40 5.58
C GLU A 88 -1.54 -6.57 6.75
N PHE A 89 -2.82 -6.84 6.45
CA PHE A 89 -3.78 -7.08 7.53
C PHE A 89 -3.55 -8.45 8.19
N THR A 90 -3.51 -8.45 9.51
CA THR A 90 -3.28 -9.64 10.33
C THR A 90 -4.57 -10.04 11.06
N SER A 91 -4.85 -11.36 11.10
CA SER A 91 -5.98 -11.88 11.84
C SER A 91 -5.80 -11.65 13.34
N ALA A 92 -6.73 -10.94 13.97
CA ALA A 92 -6.72 -10.71 15.42
C ALA A 92 -6.79 -12.04 16.19
N ASP A 93 -7.69 -12.94 15.79
CA ASP A 93 -7.82 -14.28 16.39
C ASP A 93 -6.52 -15.10 16.21
N GLY A 94 -5.93 -15.05 15.01
CA GLY A 94 -4.64 -15.70 14.73
C GLY A 94 -3.53 -15.14 15.60
N LEU A 95 -3.44 -13.81 15.73
CA LEU A 95 -2.41 -13.14 16.54
C LEU A 95 -2.60 -13.43 18.03
N PHE A 96 -3.83 -13.36 18.55
CA PHE A 96 -4.18 -13.62 19.93
C PHE A 96 -3.81 -15.05 20.36
N ARG A 97 -4.15 -16.07 19.54
CA ARG A 97 -3.88 -17.49 19.81
C ARG A 97 -2.44 -17.93 19.55
N THR A 98 -1.66 -17.13 18.85
CA THR A 98 -0.30 -17.49 18.46
C THR A 98 0.69 -17.21 19.62
N ARG A 99 1.63 -18.15 19.87
CA ARG A 99 2.70 -17.97 20.85
C ARG A 99 3.62 -16.80 20.44
N GLU A 100 4.14 -16.09 21.42
CA GLU A 100 4.96 -14.88 21.24
C GLU A 100 6.07 -15.02 20.18
N LYS A 101 6.85 -16.11 20.22
CA LYS A 101 7.90 -16.35 19.22
C LYS A 101 7.41 -16.33 17.76
N LYS A 102 6.15 -16.75 17.51
CA LYS A 102 5.55 -16.73 16.19
C LYS A 102 4.89 -15.39 15.86
N ARG A 103 4.44 -14.62 16.86
CA ARG A 103 3.86 -13.28 16.69
C ARG A 103 4.87 -12.33 16.04
N LYS A 104 6.14 -12.42 16.41
CA LYS A 104 7.23 -11.61 15.84
C LYS A 104 7.29 -11.68 14.31
N ARG A 105 6.90 -12.81 13.70
CA ARG A 105 6.88 -12.95 12.25
C ARG A 105 5.78 -12.11 11.59
N TYR A 106 4.65 -11.89 12.26
CA TYR A 106 3.52 -11.12 11.73
C TYR A 106 3.63 -9.62 12.02
N LEU A 107 4.36 -9.28 13.09
CA LEU A 107 4.54 -7.91 13.57
C LEU A 107 5.97 -7.40 13.41
N HIS A 108 6.73 -8.03 12.48
CA HIS A 108 8.09 -7.60 12.22
C HIS A 108 8.11 -6.31 11.39
N PHE A 109 8.92 -5.35 11.85
CA PHE A 109 9.26 -4.13 11.13
C PHE A 109 10.65 -3.65 11.55
N TYR A 110 11.25 -2.79 10.75
CA TYR A 110 12.53 -2.16 11.04
C TYR A 110 12.34 -0.71 11.50
N GLN A 111 13.32 -0.17 12.22
CA GLN A 111 13.26 1.20 12.76
C GLN A 111 13.11 2.28 11.67
N ASP A 112 13.60 2.02 10.48
CA ASP A 112 13.48 2.91 9.32
C ASP A 112 12.07 2.92 8.70
N GLU A 113 11.15 2.07 9.19
CA GLU A 113 9.76 2.04 8.72
C GLU A 113 8.83 3.02 9.48
N HIS A 114 9.26 3.63 10.60
CA HIS A 114 8.45 4.60 11.33
C HIS A 114 8.20 5.90 10.54
N PRO A 115 6.97 6.47 10.63
CA PRO A 115 5.82 5.94 11.33
C PRO A 115 5.18 4.77 10.58
N ILE A 116 4.77 3.75 11.35
CA ILE A 116 4.19 2.52 10.83
C ILE A 116 2.89 2.15 11.55
N SER A 117 1.89 1.69 10.78
CA SER A 117 0.60 1.23 11.30
C SER A 117 0.42 -0.27 11.09
N ALA A 118 0.03 -1.01 12.12
CA ALA A 118 -0.39 -2.39 11.98
C ALA A 118 -1.89 -2.48 11.69
N GLN A 119 -2.27 -3.19 10.63
CA GLN A 119 -3.69 -3.40 10.32
C GLN A 119 -4.17 -4.77 10.82
N LEU A 120 -5.25 -4.76 11.61
CA LEU A 120 -5.93 -5.94 12.14
C LEU A 120 -7.25 -6.21 11.42
N PHE A 121 -7.68 -7.46 11.35
CA PHE A 121 -9.04 -7.83 10.97
C PHE A 121 -9.58 -8.92 11.90
N GLY A 122 -10.89 -8.91 12.09
CA GLY A 122 -11.64 -9.85 12.94
C GLY A 122 -13.06 -9.38 13.12
N SER A 123 -13.85 -10.10 13.89
CA SER A 123 -15.25 -9.77 14.21
C SER A 123 -15.57 -9.84 15.69
N ASP A 124 -14.69 -10.41 16.50
CA ASP A 124 -14.88 -10.50 17.94
C ASP A 124 -14.18 -9.33 18.65
N PRO A 125 -14.94 -8.47 19.40
CA PRO A 125 -14.37 -7.31 20.06
C PRO A 125 -13.26 -7.63 21.04
N TYR A 126 -13.38 -8.73 21.78
CA TYR A 126 -12.38 -9.12 22.77
C TYR A 126 -11.05 -9.52 22.12
N THR A 127 -11.07 -10.41 21.14
CA THR A 127 -9.85 -10.84 20.45
C THR A 127 -9.19 -9.69 19.68
N LEU A 128 -9.98 -8.76 19.14
CA LEU A 128 -9.48 -7.55 18.47
C LEU A 128 -8.80 -6.61 19.47
N SER A 129 -9.35 -6.40 20.65
CA SER A 129 -8.74 -5.55 21.67
C SER A 129 -7.42 -6.16 22.20
N GLU A 130 -7.38 -7.46 22.45
CA GLU A 130 -6.16 -8.14 22.87
C GLU A 130 -5.08 -8.12 21.76
N ALA A 131 -5.47 -8.30 20.51
CA ALA A 131 -4.56 -8.16 19.37
C ALA A 131 -4.03 -6.73 19.23
N ALA A 132 -4.86 -5.71 19.50
CA ALA A 132 -4.43 -4.32 19.48
C ALA A 132 -3.40 -4.00 20.58
N LYS A 133 -3.55 -4.54 21.78
CA LYS A 133 -2.52 -4.44 22.85
C LYS A 133 -1.20 -5.06 22.40
N ILE A 134 -1.24 -6.23 21.75
CA ILE A 134 -0.04 -6.89 21.23
C ILE A 134 0.65 -6.02 20.16
N VAL A 135 -0.11 -5.30 19.34
CA VAL A 135 0.41 -4.33 18.35
C VAL A 135 1.09 -3.16 19.07
N GLU A 136 0.46 -2.58 20.09
CA GLU A 136 1.03 -1.50 20.89
C GLU A 136 2.32 -1.93 21.59
N ASP A 137 2.32 -3.09 22.25
CA ASP A 137 3.49 -3.68 22.92
C ASP A 137 4.64 -3.99 21.95
N ALA A 138 4.32 -4.25 20.68
CA ALA A 138 5.32 -4.46 19.62
C ALA A 138 5.97 -3.16 19.12
N GLY A 139 5.48 -1.99 19.54
CA GLY A 139 6.06 -0.69 19.25
C GLY A 139 5.57 -0.05 17.95
N PHE A 140 4.40 -0.43 17.43
CA PHE A 140 3.76 0.28 16.30
C PHE A 140 3.28 1.66 16.74
N ASP A 141 3.33 2.62 15.79
CA ASP A 141 2.87 3.99 16.06
C ASP A 141 1.33 4.10 16.03
N LEU A 142 0.67 3.26 15.23
CA LEU A 142 -0.78 3.24 15.08
C LEU A 142 -1.28 1.79 14.97
N VAL A 143 -2.52 1.58 15.41
CA VAL A 143 -3.29 0.38 15.06
C VAL A 143 -4.43 0.78 14.13
N ASP A 144 -4.72 -0.04 13.11
CA ASP A 144 -5.80 0.18 12.14
C ASP A 144 -6.70 -1.05 12.04
N LEU A 145 -8.01 -0.83 11.90
CA LEU A 145 -8.98 -1.90 11.71
C LEU A 145 -9.40 -1.99 10.23
N ASN A 146 -9.33 -3.19 9.67
CA ASN A 146 -9.76 -3.48 8.31
C ASN A 146 -11.26 -3.79 8.26
N LEU A 147 -12.04 -2.89 7.67
CA LEU A 147 -13.46 -3.07 7.33
C LEU A 147 -13.68 -2.99 5.79
N GLY A 148 -12.61 -3.15 4.99
CA GLY A 148 -12.67 -2.97 3.54
C GLY A 148 -12.35 -4.20 2.71
N CYS A 149 -11.75 -5.26 3.27
CA CYS A 149 -11.33 -6.42 2.51
C CYS A 149 -12.54 -7.18 1.95
N PRO A 150 -12.67 -7.35 0.60
CA PRO A 150 -13.81 -8.03 0.00
C PRO A 150 -13.58 -9.55 -0.18
N ALA A 151 -12.39 -10.07 0.19
CA ALA A 151 -12.03 -11.47 -0.01
C ALA A 151 -13.02 -12.43 0.66
N LYS A 152 -13.51 -13.42 -0.08
CA LYS A 152 -14.52 -14.38 0.40
C LYS A 152 -14.12 -15.04 1.73
N ARG A 153 -12.85 -15.40 1.89
CA ARG A 153 -12.33 -16.01 3.13
C ARG A 153 -12.48 -15.10 4.35
N VAL A 154 -12.19 -13.80 4.20
CA VAL A 154 -12.31 -12.80 5.27
C VAL A 154 -13.78 -12.53 5.59
N VAL A 155 -14.61 -12.36 4.56
CA VAL A 155 -16.05 -12.10 4.69
C VAL A 155 -16.79 -13.27 5.33
N LYS A 156 -16.45 -14.52 5.00
CA LYS A 156 -17.04 -15.73 5.61
C LYS A 156 -16.83 -15.81 7.13
N CYS A 157 -15.75 -15.20 7.63
CA CYS A 157 -15.46 -15.08 9.07
C CYS A 157 -16.04 -13.79 9.68
N ASN A 158 -17.02 -13.18 9.02
CA ASN A 158 -17.60 -11.87 9.40
C ASN A 158 -16.55 -10.74 9.57
N GLY A 159 -15.35 -10.86 8.98
CA GLY A 159 -14.32 -9.84 9.03
C GLY A 159 -14.32 -8.92 7.80
N GLY A 160 -13.49 -7.89 7.83
CA GLY A 160 -13.34 -6.96 6.72
C GLY A 160 -14.67 -6.32 6.30
N SER A 161 -14.96 -6.29 5.00
CA SER A 161 -16.21 -5.69 4.50
C SER A 161 -17.49 -6.43 4.89
N GLY A 162 -17.38 -7.66 5.44
CA GLY A 162 -18.54 -8.39 5.96
C GLY A 162 -19.23 -7.66 7.11
N LEU A 163 -18.45 -6.98 7.95
CA LEU A 163 -18.93 -6.19 9.07
C LEU A 163 -19.76 -4.96 8.66
N LEU A 164 -19.62 -4.44 7.45
CA LEU A 164 -20.36 -3.25 6.99
C LEU A 164 -21.88 -3.44 7.00
N LYS A 165 -22.37 -4.65 7.19
CA LYS A 165 -23.79 -4.98 7.34
C LYS A 165 -24.30 -4.84 8.77
N ASP A 166 -23.41 -4.68 9.77
CA ASP A 166 -23.75 -4.68 11.20
C ASP A 166 -23.02 -3.56 11.94
N LEU A 167 -23.49 -2.33 11.76
CA LEU A 167 -22.90 -1.15 12.41
C LEU A 167 -22.91 -1.25 13.95
N PRO A 168 -23.93 -1.80 14.64
CA PRO A 168 -23.88 -2.00 16.08
C PRO A 168 -22.71 -2.88 16.56
N VAL A 169 -22.33 -3.91 15.80
CA VAL A 169 -21.15 -4.73 16.12
C VAL A 169 -19.89 -3.90 15.92
N ILE A 170 -19.80 -3.11 14.86
CA ILE A 170 -18.63 -2.24 14.60
C ILE A 170 -18.47 -1.23 15.75
N GLY A 171 -19.54 -0.61 16.22
CA GLY A 171 -19.49 0.33 17.35
C GLY A 171 -18.89 -0.31 18.59
N ARG A 172 -19.35 -1.51 18.99
CA ARG A 172 -18.76 -2.27 20.10
C ARG A 172 -17.28 -2.60 19.89
N ILE A 173 -16.89 -2.94 18.66
CA ILE A 173 -15.48 -3.19 18.32
C ILE A 173 -14.66 -1.91 18.53
N PHE A 174 -15.13 -0.77 18.04
CA PHE A 174 -14.43 0.51 18.19
C PHE A 174 -14.24 0.88 19.66
N GLU A 175 -15.30 0.86 20.45
CA GLU A 175 -15.26 1.14 21.90
C GLU A 175 -14.28 0.22 22.62
N THR A 176 -14.33 -1.09 22.31
CA THR A 176 -13.50 -2.10 23.00
C THR A 176 -12.02 -1.94 22.65
N ILE A 177 -11.68 -1.72 21.37
CA ILE A 177 -10.29 -1.47 20.96
C ILE A 177 -9.81 -0.13 21.54
N ARG A 178 -10.61 0.94 21.43
CA ARG A 178 -10.21 2.27 21.91
C ARG A 178 -9.90 2.28 23.40
N ALA A 179 -10.70 1.57 24.19
CA ALA A 179 -10.47 1.43 25.64
C ALA A 179 -9.22 0.60 25.97
N ALA A 180 -8.73 -0.21 25.04
CA ALA A 180 -7.66 -1.18 25.29
C ALA A 180 -6.25 -0.65 25.00
N VAL A 181 -6.10 0.38 24.15
CA VAL A 181 -4.80 0.90 23.69
C VAL A 181 -4.67 2.41 23.91
N SER A 182 -3.45 2.91 24.01
CA SER A 182 -3.16 4.34 24.13
C SER A 182 -2.70 4.96 22.80
N ILE A 183 -2.10 4.17 21.91
CA ILE A 183 -1.68 4.61 20.59
C ILE A 183 -2.88 5.03 19.73
N PRO A 184 -2.68 5.89 18.71
CA PRO A 184 -3.73 6.25 17.77
C PRO A 184 -4.37 5.02 17.12
N PHE A 185 -5.71 5.08 17.02
CA PHE A 185 -6.53 4.04 16.42
C PHE A 185 -7.28 4.61 15.21
N SER A 186 -7.13 3.97 14.05
CA SER A 186 -7.80 4.31 12.80
C SER A 186 -8.60 3.15 12.24
N VAL A 187 -9.44 3.43 11.25
CA VAL A 187 -10.20 2.39 10.55
C VAL A 187 -10.16 2.62 9.04
N LYS A 188 -9.93 1.54 8.28
CA LYS A 188 -10.00 1.56 6.81
C LYS A 188 -11.19 0.76 6.31
N PHE A 189 -12.08 1.42 5.55
CA PHE A 189 -13.34 0.84 5.10
C PHE A 189 -13.68 1.18 3.64
N ARG A 190 -14.79 0.62 3.15
CA ARG A 190 -15.41 0.90 1.86
C ARG A 190 -16.71 1.66 2.03
N LEU A 191 -17.31 2.13 0.92
CA LEU A 191 -18.59 2.87 0.92
C LEU A 191 -19.70 2.13 1.67
N GLY A 192 -19.73 0.83 1.54
CA GLY A 192 -20.74 -0.06 2.08
C GLY A 192 -20.65 -1.42 1.40
N TRP A 193 -21.70 -2.24 1.58
CA TRP A 193 -21.76 -3.55 0.96
C TRP A 193 -22.02 -3.47 -0.55
N ASP A 194 -23.07 -2.75 -0.94
CA ASP A 194 -23.52 -2.49 -2.31
C ASP A 194 -24.10 -1.06 -2.41
N ASP A 195 -24.64 -0.70 -3.56
CA ASP A 195 -25.20 0.64 -3.80
C ASP A 195 -26.49 0.93 -3.01
N SER A 196 -27.18 -0.11 -2.56
CA SER A 196 -28.37 0.02 -1.69
C SER A 196 -28.00 0.19 -0.22
N ASN A 197 -26.77 -0.11 0.15
CA ASN A 197 -26.26 -0.15 1.52
C ASN A 197 -24.96 0.65 1.65
N ILE A 198 -25.01 1.95 1.36
CA ILE A 198 -23.92 2.91 1.57
C ILE A 198 -23.97 3.37 3.02
N VAL A 199 -22.92 3.11 3.78
CA VAL A 199 -22.84 3.39 5.22
C VAL A 199 -21.64 4.26 5.61
N CYS A 200 -20.80 4.67 4.64
CA CYS A 200 -19.50 5.29 4.90
C CYS A 200 -19.60 6.55 5.78
N VAL A 201 -20.58 7.42 5.56
CA VAL A 201 -20.73 8.65 6.34
C VAL A 201 -21.15 8.33 7.78
N GLN A 202 -22.14 7.42 7.96
CA GLN A 202 -22.56 6.99 9.29
C GLN A 202 -21.44 6.30 10.05
N LEU A 203 -20.66 5.45 9.36
CA LEU A 203 -19.53 4.75 9.95
C LEU A 203 -18.40 5.71 10.36
N ALA A 204 -18.12 6.74 9.58
CA ALA A 204 -17.12 7.75 9.91
C ALA A 204 -17.50 8.55 11.17
N ARG A 205 -18.77 8.97 11.28
CA ARG A 205 -19.29 9.64 12.50
C ARG A 205 -19.18 8.72 13.72
N MET A 206 -19.58 7.47 13.58
CA MET A 206 -19.45 6.48 14.65
C MET A 206 -17.98 6.30 15.08
N ALA A 207 -17.03 6.28 14.11
CA ALA A 207 -15.61 6.19 14.42
C ALA A 207 -15.14 7.40 15.24
N GLU A 208 -15.53 8.61 14.87
CA GLU A 208 -15.23 9.83 15.61
C GLU A 208 -15.85 9.81 17.01
N ASP A 209 -17.15 9.47 17.13
CA ASP A 209 -17.87 9.37 18.40
C ASP A 209 -17.24 8.35 19.36
N CYS A 210 -16.69 7.26 18.84
CA CYS A 210 -15.95 6.25 19.62
C CYS A 210 -14.49 6.65 19.91
N GLY A 211 -14.06 7.85 19.49
CA GLY A 211 -12.71 8.36 19.77
C GLY A 211 -11.59 7.80 18.90
N LEU A 212 -11.91 7.35 17.69
CA LEU A 212 -10.89 7.02 16.69
C LEU A 212 -10.17 8.30 16.21
N ASN A 213 -8.91 8.15 15.79
CA ASN A 213 -8.06 9.28 15.47
C ASN A 213 -7.99 9.59 13.96
N ALA A 214 -8.44 8.70 13.10
CA ALA A 214 -8.54 8.91 11.65
C ALA A 214 -9.42 7.85 11.00
N VAL A 215 -9.90 8.16 9.79
CA VAL A 215 -10.61 7.22 8.91
C VAL A 215 -9.98 7.20 7.52
N ALA A 216 -9.91 6.02 6.89
CA ALA A 216 -9.46 5.87 5.51
C ALA A 216 -10.58 5.24 4.67
N LEU A 217 -11.03 5.95 3.63
CA LEU A 217 -12.14 5.52 2.79
C LEU A 217 -11.66 5.10 1.39
N HIS A 218 -11.83 3.80 1.07
CA HIS A 218 -11.77 3.35 -0.32
C HIS A 218 -13.14 3.59 -0.96
N ALA A 219 -13.20 4.53 -1.89
CA ALA A 219 -14.44 5.05 -2.47
C ALA A 219 -15.12 4.11 -3.49
N ARG A 220 -15.23 2.82 -3.13
CA ARG A 220 -15.96 1.75 -3.82
C ARG A 220 -16.77 0.93 -2.83
N THR A 221 -17.88 0.34 -3.27
CA THR A 221 -18.59 -0.66 -2.46
C THR A 221 -17.82 -1.99 -2.43
N ARG A 222 -18.20 -2.87 -1.52
CA ARG A 222 -17.65 -4.24 -1.49
C ARG A 222 -17.99 -4.98 -2.78
N GLU A 223 -19.21 -4.83 -3.29
CA GLU A 223 -19.67 -5.53 -4.49
C GLU A 223 -18.95 -5.06 -5.75
N GLN A 224 -18.66 -3.77 -5.89
CA GLN A 224 -17.83 -3.25 -6.99
C GLN A 224 -16.44 -3.90 -7.02
N GLY A 225 -15.90 -4.31 -5.87
CA GLY A 225 -14.53 -4.82 -5.82
C GLY A 225 -13.52 -3.78 -6.33
N TYR A 226 -13.08 -3.95 -7.57
CA TYR A 226 -12.20 -3.02 -8.28
C TYR A 226 -12.78 -2.55 -9.63
N SER A 227 -14.01 -2.92 -9.95
CA SER A 227 -14.68 -2.50 -11.18
C SER A 227 -15.17 -1.05 -11.09
N GLY A 228 -15.37 -0.42 -12.25
CA GLY A 228 -15.79 0.97 -12.35
C GLY A 228 -14.78 1.94 -11.76
N ASN A 229 -15.23 3.16 -11.44
CA ASN A 229 -14.42 4.21 -10.85
C ASN A 229 -14.64 4.32 -9.34
N ALA A 230 -13.62 4.78 -8.62
CA ALA A 230 -13.78 5.22 -7.24
C ALA A 230 -14.62 6.49 -7.20
N ARG A 231 -15.62 6.54 -6.34
CA ARG A 231 -16.60 7.63 -6.23
C ARG A 231 -16.12 8.63 -5.19
N TRP A 232 -15.25 9.53 -5.60
CA TRP A 232 -14.58 10.49 -4.71
C TRP A 232 -15.56 11.45 -4.00
N GLU A 233 -16.74 11.68 -4.55
CA GLU A 233 -17.81 12.45 -3.89
C GLU A 233 -18.15 11.93 -2.50
N TRP A 234 -18.00 10.63 -2.25
CA TRP A 234 -18.20 10.05 -0.92
C TRP A 234 -17.05 10.33 0.04
N ILE A 235 -15.82 10.54 -0.46
CA ILE A 235 -14.71 11.00 0.38
C ILE A 235 -15.00 12.41 0.84
N ALA A 236 -15.49 13.30 -0.04
CA ALA A 236 -15.91 14.64 0.32
C ALA A 236 -17.06 14.61 1.37
N ALA A 237 -18.09 13.80 1.14
CA ALA A 237 -19.21 13.65 2.06
C ALA A 237 -18.77 13.14 3.46
N VAL A 238 -17.78 12.25 3.52
CA VAL A 238 -17.20 11.81 4.80
C VAL A 238 -16.39 12.95 5.41
N LYS A 239 -15.59 13.69 4.64
CA LYS A 239 -14.81 14.81 5.15
C LYS A 239 -15.69 15.93 5.73
N ASP A 240 -16.80 16.21 5.10
CA ASP A 240 -17.79 17.19 5.59
C ASP A 240 -18.51 16.72 6.86
N ALA A 241 -18.51 15.43 7.14
CA ALA A 241 -19.29 14.83 8.23
C ALA A 241 -18.52 14.66 9.54
N VAL A 242 -17.15 14.73 9.50
CA VAL A 242 -16.28 14.48 10.67
C VAL A 242 -15.16 15.51 10.75
N THR A 243 -14.61 15.70 11.95
CA THR A 243 -13.47 16.59 12.21
C THR A 243 -12.14 15.85 12.26
N ILE A 244 -12.16 14.56 12.54
CA ILE A 244 -10.96 13.73 12.49
C ILE A 244 -10.42 13.61 11.07
N PRO A 245 -9.11 13.38 10.88
CA PRO A 245 -8.49 13.22 9.57
C PRO A 245 -9.16 12.16 8.71
N VAL A 246 -9.40 12.52 7.44
CA VAL A 246 -9.93 11.62 6.41
C VAL A 246 -8.86 11.35 5.37
N ILE A 247 -8.54 10.07 5.18
CA ILE A 247 -7.55 9.61 4.21
C ILE A 247 -8.29 9.09 2.97
N GLY A 248 -8.16 9.80 1.85
CA GLY A 248 -8.78 9.44 0.58
C GLY A 248 -8.06 8.28 -0.11
N ASN A 249 -8.80 7.28 -0.59
CA ASN A 249 -8.24 6.12 -1.28
C ASN A 249 -9.09 5.70 -2.48
N GLY A 250 -8.43 5.37 -3.57
CA GLY A 250 -9.02 4.81 -4.80
C GLY A 250 -8.60 5.58 -6.05
N ASP A 251 -8.10 4.85 -7.04
CA ASP A 251 -7.74 5.32 -8.40
C ASP A 251 -6.70 6.44 -8.48
N ILE A 252 -5.84 6.60 -7.49
CA ILE A 252 -4.65 7.44 -7.60
C ILE A 252 -3.60 6.64 -8.39
N ARG A 253 -3.29 7.08 -9.61
CA ARG A 253 -2.34 6.46 -10.54
C ARG A 253 -1.15 7.34 -10.82
N THR A 254 -1.38 8.65 -10.82
CA THR A 254 -0.41 9.69 -11.09
C THR A 254 -0.38 10.72 -9.96
N PRO A 255 0.65 11.56 -9.88
CA PRO A 255 0.67 12.69 -8.96
C PRO A 255 -0.52 13.64 -9.16
N GLU A 256 -0.95 13.85 -10.41
CA GLU A 256 -2.10 14.69 -10.75
C GLU A 256 -3.40 14.14 -10.13
N ASP A 257 -3.58 12.80 -10.12
CA ASP A 257 -4.75 12.17 -9.48
C ASP A 257 -4.76 12.44 -7.97
N ALA A 258 -3.59 12.43 -7.32
CA ALA A 258 -3.49 12.74 -5.90
C ALA A 258 -3.91 14.18 -5.59
N MET A 259 -3.45 15.15 -6.42
CA MET A 259 -3.87 16.55 -6.30
C MET A 259 -5.37 16.72 -6.59
N ALA A 260 -5.87 16.05 -7.63
CA ALA A 260 -7.28 16.10 -8.00
C ALA A 260 -8.17 15.54 -6.88
N MET A 261 -7.76 14.45 -6.24
CA MET A 261 -8.50 13.91 -5.09
C MET A 261 -8.58 14.93 -3.95
N VAL A 262 -7.46 15.54 -3.56
CA VAL A 262 -7.44 16.58 -2.50
C VAL A 262 -8.31 17.77 -2.90
N ALA A 263 -8.18 18.25 -4.14
CA ALA A 263 -8.96 19.38 -4.64
C ALA A 263 -10.47 19.14 -4.62
N GLN A 264 -10.90 17.92 -4.96
CA GLN A 264 -12.32 17.57 -5.06
C GLN A 264 -12.94 17.19 -3.71
N THR A 265 -12.13 16.70 -2.76
CA THR A 265 -12.65 16.08 -1.54
C THR A 265 -12.22 16.77 -0.26
N SER A 266 -11.24 17.64 -0.33
CA SER A 266 -10.60 18.27 0.85
C SER A 266 -10.09 17.25 1.88
N CYS A 267 -9.79 16.00 1.46
CA CYS A 267 -9.24 15.00 2.36
C CYS A 267 -7.87 15.42 2.91
N ASP A 268 -7.56 14.98 4.11
CA ASP A 268 -6.36 15.39 4.86
C ASP A 268 -5.10 14.64 4.44
N ALA A 269 -5.27 13.47 3.82
CA ALA A 269 -4.18 12.66 3.28
C ALA A 269 -4.67 11.80 2.12
N VAL A 270 -3.73 11.29 1.32
CA VAL A 270 -4.02 10.37 0.22
C VAL A 270 -3.37 9.01 0.45
N MET A 271 -4.10 7.93 0.14
CA MET A 271 -3.60 6.56 0.29
C MET A 271 -3.47 5.88 -1.06
N ILE A 272 -2.28 5.35 -1.34
CA ILE A 272 -1.93 4.71 -2.59
C ILE A 272 -1.75 3.19 -2.38
N GLY A 273 -2.46 2.39 -3.16
CA GLY A 273 -2.34 0.93 -3.15
C GLY A 273 -1.64 0.39 -4.40
N ARG A 274 -2.41 -0.17 -5.32
CA ARG A 274 -1.94 -0.90 -6.50
C ARG A 274 -0.90 -0.17 -7.33
N THR A 275 -1.00 1.14 -7.45
CA THR A 275 -0.03 1.97 -8.17
C THR A 275 1.37 1.83 -7.60
N ALA A 276 1.53 1.75 -6.28
CA ALA A 276 2.83 1.57 -5.65
C ALA A 276 3.55 0.28 -6.09
N SER A 277 2.80 -0.76 -6.49
CA SER A 277 3.36 -2.02 -6.98
C SER A 277 3.94 -1.92 -8.40
N SER A 278 3.39 -1.05 -9.24
CA SER A 278 3.85 -0.85 -10.62
C SER A 278 4.69 0.41 -10.80
N ASN A 279 4.53 1.38 -9.91
CA ASN A 279 5.31 2.63 -9.86
C ASN A 279 5.74 2.92 -8.42
N PRO A 280 6.83 2.33 -7.93
CA PRO A 280 7.32 2.56 -6.56
C PRO A 280 7.72 4.01 -6.26
N TRP A 281 8.00 4.79 -7.30
CA TRP A 281 8.36 6.21 -7.19
C TRP A 281 7.17 7.13 -6.98
N ILE A 282 5.92 6.64 -7.03
CA ILE A 282 4.71 7.47 -6.98
C ILE A 282 4.70 8.46 -5.80
N PHE A 283 5.18 8.05 -4.63
CA PHE A 283 5.23 8.90 -3.45
C PHE A 283 6.21 10.07 -3.61
N ARG A 284 7.42 9.80 -4.16
CA ARG A 284 8.40 10.82 -4.51
C ARG A 284 7.85 11.76 -5.58
N GLN A 285 7.23 11.20 -6.62
CA GLN A 285 6.65 11.97 -7.71
C GLN A 285 5.50 12.87 -7.25
N ILE A 286 4.64 12.42 -6.33
CA ILE A 286 3.60 13.25 -5.71
C ILE A 286 4.23 14.45 -4.99
N ARG A 287 5.29 14.24 -4.24
CA ARG A 287 5.99 15.33 -3.56
C ARG A 287 6.61 16.30 -4.55
N GLN A 288 7.39 15.81 -5.52
CA GLN A 288 7.98 16.65 -6.56
C GLN A 288 6.93 17.50 -7.28
N TYR A 289 5.82 16.88 -7.67
CA TYR A 289 4.72 17.57 -8.33
C TYR A 289 4.05 18.62 -7.42
N SER A 290 3.87 18.32 -6.14
CA SER A 290 3.36 19.29 -5.17
C SER A 290 4.26 20.52 -5.04
N ASP A 291 5.58 20.31 -5.06
CA ASP A 291 6.54 21.37 -4.82
C ASP A 291 6.80 22.23 -6.07
N THR A 292 6.86 21.58 -7.24
CA THR A 292 7.37 22.23 -8.48
C THR A 292 6.41 22.22 -9.66
N GLY A 293 5.33 21.44 -9.62
CA GLY A 293 4.44 21.19 -10.75
C GLY A 293 5.01 20.20 -11.78
N TYR A 294 6.16 19.58 -11.49
CA TYR A 294 6.84 18.60 -12.35
C TYR A 294 7.32 17.43 -11.52
N TYR A 295 7.51 16.27 -12.14
CA TYR A 295 8.11 15.10 -11.53
C TYR A 295 8.92 14.30 -12.56
N ASP A 296 9.93 13.60 -12.08
CA ASP A 296 10.79 12.77 -12.91
C ASP A 296 10.07 11.52 -13.42
N GLN A 297 10.35 11.17 -14.67
CA GLN A 297 9.90 9.92 -15.27
C GLN A 297 11.03 8.90 -15.16
N PRO A 298 10.78 7.69 -14.61
CA PRO A 298 11.81 6.67 -14.52
C PRO A 298 12.23 6.19 -15.91
N THR A 299 13.54 6.10 -16.10
CA THR A 299 14.16 5.51 -17.29
C THR A 299 14.16 3.98 -17.20
N GLU A 300 14.53 3.30 -18.29
CA GLU A 300 14.72 1.84 -18.25
C GLU A 300 15.85 1.43 -17.30
N ALA A 301 16.89 2.25 -17.16
CA ALA A 301 17.95 2.03 -16.18
C ALA A 301 17.46 2.15 -14.74
N ASP A 302 16.63 3.14 -14.44
CA ASP A 302 15.99 3.27 -13.11
C ASP A 302 15.10 2.07 -12.81
N ARG A 303 14.36 1.61 -13.81
CA ARG A 303 13.49 0.44 -13.70
C ARG A 303 14.28 -0.83 -13.42
N TYR A 304 15.38 -1.04 -14.14
CA TYR A 304 16.30 -2.16 -13.92
C TYR A 304 16.86 -2.16 -12.50
N GLU A 305 17.42 -1.04 -12.08
CA GLU A 305 18.01 -0.92 -10.73
C GLU A 305 16.96 -1.12 -9.63
N MET A 306 15.73 -0.69 -9.87
CA MET A 306 14.62 -0.86 -8.96
C MET A 306 14.25 -2.35 -8.79
N ILE A 307 14.09 -3.10 -9.89
CA ILE A 307 13.78 -4.53 -9.85
C ILE A 307 14.92 -5.30 -9.17
N ARG A 308 16.15 -5.00 -9.57
CA ARG A 308 17.36 -5.61 -9.03
C ARG A 308 17.49 -5.41 -7.52
N THR A 309 17.30 -4.18 -7.05
CA THR A 309 17.34 -3.84 -5.62
C THR A 309 16.27 -4.63 -4.85
N TYR A 310 15.03 -4.63 -5.32
CA TYR A 310 13.96 -5.35 -4.65
C TYR A 310 14.22 -6.86 -4.59
N PHE A 311 14.72 -7.45 -5.66
CA PHE A 311 15.02 -8.89 -5.70
C PHE A 311 16.18 -9.27 -4.80
N ARG A 312 17.22 -8.44 -4.72
CA ARG A 312 18.30 -8.63 -3.75
C ARG A 312 17.79 -8.59 -2.32
N MET A 313 16.95 -7.62 -1.98
CA MET A 313 16.34 -7.55 -0.65
C MET A 313 15.51 -8.81 -0.33
N LEU A 314 14.76 -9.36 -1.29
CA LEU A 314 14.01 -10.62 -1.09
C LEU A 314 14.94 -11.83 -0.86
N ILE A 315 16.08 -11.91 -1.56
CA ILE A 315 17.07 -12.99 -1.40
C ILE A 315 17.76 -12.87 -0.04
N GLU A 316 18.12 -11.65 0.37
CA GLU A 316 18.77 -11.39 1.66
C GLU A 316 17.86 -11.72 2.85
N GLU A 317 16.56 -11.46 2.75
CA GLU A 317 15.61 -11.67 3.84
C GLU A 317 15.37 -13.16 4.15
N ASP A 318 15.27 -14.03 3.15
CA ASP A 318 14.94 -15.45 3.34
C ASP A 318 15.98 -16.45 2.79
N GLY A 319 17.13 -15.98 2.28
CA GLY A 319 18.25 -16.76 1.78
C GLY A 319 18.00 -17.47 0.45
N ARG A 320 16.75 -17.62 0.02
CA ARG A 320 16.36 -18.26 -1.25
C ARG A 320 15.64 -17.31 -2.20
N GLY A 321 15.28 -16.14 -1.72
CA GLY A 321 14.31 -15.27 -2.34
C GLY A 321 12.91 -15.87 -2.26
N SER A 322 11.92 -15.08 -2.61
CA SER A 322 10.53 -15.53 -2.71
C SER A 322 10.16 -15.63 -4.19
N PRO A 323 10.45 -16.76 -4.89
CA PRO A 323 10.28 -16.86 -6.35
C PRO A 323 8.87 -16.46 -6.82
N GLY A 324 7.84 -16.83 -6.04
CA GLY A 324 6.46 -16.44 -6.32
C GLY A 324 6.26 -14.92 -6.31
N LYS A 325 6.82 -14.21 -5.35
CA LYS A 325 6.80 -12.75 -5.29
C LYS A 325 7.59 -12.12 -6.43
N MET A 326 8.81 -12.61 -6.68
CA MET A 326 9.64 -12.10 -7.77
C MET A 326 8.92 -12.21 -9.11
N LYS A 327 8.26 -13.37 -9.40
CA LYS A 327 7.45 -13.58 -10.61
C LYS A 327 6.28 -12.60 -10.70
N GLN A 328 5.60 -12.38 -9.60
CA GLN A 328 4.49 -11.42 -9.52
C GLN A 328 4.98 -9.99 -9.81
N PHE A 329 6.09 -9.57 -9.22
CA PHE A 329 6.63 -8.23 -9.39
C PHE A 329 7.23 -8.00 -10.77
N VAL A 330 7.89 -9.00 -11.39
CA VAL A 330 8.34 -8.88 -12.78
C VAL A 330 7.18 -8.50 -13.70
N ALA A 331 6.01 -9.11 -13.49
CA ALA A 331 4.83 -8.78 -14.29
C ALA A 331 4.44 -7.30 -14.15
N TRP A 332 4.55 -6.72 -12.97
CA TRP A 332 4.19 -5.32 -12.72
C TRP A 332 5.26 -4.35 -13.24
N PHE A 333 6.53 -4.59 -12.95
CA PHE A 333 7.63 -3.68 -13.27
C PHE A 333 8.02 -3.66 -14.76
N THR A 334 7.72 -4.73 -15.49
CA THR A 334 8.12 -4.84 -16.90
C THR A 334 7.00 -4.48 -17.88
N HIS A 335 5.90 -3.90 -17.38
CA HIS A 335 4.88 -3.36 -18.25
C HIS A 335 5.40 -2.12 -18.99
N GLY A 336 5.20 -2.11 -20.33
CA GLY A 336 5.69 -1.05 -21.20
C GLY A 336 7.17 -1.12 -21.53
N VAL A 337 7.93 -2.07 -20.94
CA VAL A 337 9.33 -2.30 -21.32
C VAL A 337 9.37 -3.06 -22.65
N PRO A 338 10.15 -2.60 -23.66
CA PRO A 338 10.36 -3.33 -24.91
C PRO A 338 10.80 -4.78 -24.61
N ASN A 339 10.18 -5.74 -25.31
CA ASN A 339 10.44 -7.18 -25.10
C ASN A 339 10.20 -7.73 -23.66
N GLY A 340 9.53 -7.01 -22.79
CA GLY A 340 9.23 -7.45 -21.41
C GLY A 340 8.46 -8.77 -21.33
N SER A 341 7.76 -9.19 -22.39
CA SER A 341 7.12 -10.50 -22.49
C SER A 341 8.15 -11.65 -22.48
N ALA A 342 9.27 -11.50 -23.15
CA ALA A 342 10.35 -12.49 -23.18
C ALA A 342 10.97 -12.66 -21.77
N LEU A 343 11.21 -11.54 -21.07
CA LEU A 343 11.66 -11.58 -19.68
C LEU A 343 10.68 -12.33 -18.78
N ARG A 344 9.37 -12.02 -18.87
CA ARG A 344 8.36 -12.73 -18.06
C ARG A 344 8.37 -14.23 -18.32
N GLN A 345 8.51 -14.67 -19.57
CA GLN A 345 8.61 -16.10 -19.90
C GLN A 345 9.84 -16.77 -19.29
N ALA A 346 11.01 -16.12 -19.36
CA ALA A 346 12.25 -16.62 -18.76
C ALA A 346 12.09 -16.75 -17.23
N VAL A 347 11.62 -15.72 -16.58
CA VAL A 347 11.39 -15.68 -15.12
C VAL A 347 10.38 -16.74 -14.66
N TYR A 348 9.32 -17.00 -15.42
CA TYR A 348 8.34 -18.04 -15.05
C TYR A 348 8.93 -19.46 -15.09
N LYS A 349 9.95 -19.73 -15.92
CA LYS A 349 10.64 -21.02 -15.98
C LYS A 349 11.62 -21.23 -14.83
N ALA A 350 12.21 -20.18 -14.30
CA ALA A 350 13.17 -20.24 -13.20
C ALA A 350 12.47 -20.72 -11.90
N GLN A 351 13.17 -21.50 -11.08
CA GLN A 351 12.63 -22.06 -9.83
C GLN A 351 13.16 -21.36 -8.58
N GLU A 352 14.38 -20.83 -8.62
CA GLU A 352 15.06 -20.19 -7.50
C GLU A 352 15.18 -18.68 -7.71
N GLY A 353 15.23 -17.92 -6.61
CA GLY A 353 15.36 -16.45 -6.64
C GLY A 353 16.61 -15.96 -7.38
N PRO A 354 17.81 -16.52 -7.13
CA PRO A 354 19.02 -16.14 -7.85
C PRO A 354 18.91 -16.30 -9.38
N ASP A 355 18.26 -17.36 -9.87
CA ASP A 355 18.07 -17.59 -11.31
C ASP A 355 17.12 -16.56 -11.92
N ILE A 356 16.10 -16.16 -11.15
CA ILE A 356 15.18 -15.09 -11.55
C ILE A 356 15.93 -13.77 -11.66
N LEU A 357 16.76 -13.45 -10.66
CA LEU A 357 17.58 -12.23 -10.66
C LEU A 357 18.54 -12.21 -11.84
N ALA A 358 19.26 -13.31 -12.10
CA ALA A 358 20.17 -13.43 -13.24
C ALA A 358 19.45 -13.21 -14.58
N SER A 359 18.23 -13.74 -14.73
CA SER A 359 17.42 -13.53 -15.94
C SER A 359 17.04 -12.06 -16.13
N VAL A 360 16.75 -11.34 -15.04
CA VAL A 360 16.46 -9.89 -15.06
C VAL A 360 17.71 -9.10 -15.42
N GLU A 361 18.84 -9.39 -14.78
CA GLU A 361 20.11 -8.72 -15.02
C GLU A 361 20.52 -8.86 -16.50
N GLN A 362 20.54 -10.05 -17.02
CA GLN A 362 20.88 -10.29 -18.43
C GLN A 362 19.96 -9.58 -19.42
N PHE A 363 18.64 -9.58 -19.13
CA PHE A 363 17.65 -8.91 -20.02
C PHE A 363 17.90 -7.41 -20.11
N PHE A 364 18.04 -6.74 -18.95
CA PHE A 364 18.23 -5.29 -18.93
C PHE A 364 19.63 -4.85 -19.40
N GLU A 365 20.67 -5.64 -19.14
CA GLU A 365 22.00 -5.39 -19.69
C GLU A 365 21.98 -5.40 -21.22
N ASN A 366 21.34 -6.40 -21.84
CA ASN A 366 21.17 -6.45 -23.28
C ASN A 366 20.33 -5.26 -23.80
N LEU A 367 19.25 -4.92 -23.11
CA LEU A 367 18.39 -3.78 -23.48
C LEU A 367 19.15 -2.45 -23.44
N LEU A 368 19.93 -2.22 -22.39
CA LEU A 368 20.68 -0.96 -22.21
C LEU A 368 21.89 -0.85 -23.14
N ASN A 369 22.51 -1.99 -23.53
CA ASN A 369 23.59 -2.04 -24.51
C ASN A 369 23.12 -1.95 -25.97
N GLY A 370 21.81 -1.87 -26.21
CA GLY A 370 21.24 -1.82 -27.55
C GLY A 370 21.30 -3.15 -28.31
N GLU A 371 21.61 -4.25 -27.62
CA GLU A 371 21.61 -5.60 -28.18
C GLU A 371 20.15 -6.07 -28.32
N SER A 372 19.80 -6.56 -29.52
CA SER A 372 18.44 -7.07 -29.77
C SER A 372 18.17 -8.25 -28.84
N ALA A 373 17.21 -8.13 -27.96
CA ALA A 373 16.80 -9.23 -27.09
C ALA A 373 16.55 -10.47 -27.94
N MET A 374 17.17 -11.60 -27.57
CA MET A 374 17.14 -12.89 -28.28
C MET A 374 15.75 -13.18 -28.84
N ALA A 375 15.68 -13.40 -30.14
CA ALA A 375 14.48 -13.85 -30.84
C ALA A 375 14.02 -15.17 -30.18
N VAL A 376 12.92 -15.14 -29.45
CA VAL A 376 12.22 -16.35 -29.04
C VAL A 376 11.51 -16.88 -30.26
N PRO A 377 11.64 -18.19 -30.64
CA PRO A 377 10.92 -18.75 -31.77
C PRO A 377 9.41 -18.52 -31.61
N GLU A 378 8.79 -18.02 -32.67
CA GLU A 378 7.34 -17.92 -32.78
C GLU A 378 6.75 -19.34 -32.79
N SER A 379 6.34 -19.84 -31.66
CA SER A 379 5.30 -20.85 -31.54
C SER A 379 4.82 -20.87 -30.08
N PHE A 380 3.68 -20.26 -29.83
CA PHE A 380 2.63 -20.79 -28.95
C PHE A 380 1.50 -19.77 -28.83
N SER A 381 0.34 -20.23 -29.27
CA SER A 381 -0.97 -19.58 -29.18
C SER A 381 -1.31 -19.12 -27.75
N GLU A 382 -2.13 -18.09 -27.72
CA GLU A 382 -2.79 -17.48 -26.57
C GLU A 382 -3.12 -18.47 -25.45
N CYS A 383 -2.45 -18.32 -24.32
CA CYS A 383 -2.85 -18.98 -23.08
C CYS A 383 -3.50 -17.91 -22.18
N GLU A 384 -4.72 -18.17 -21.80
CA GLU A 384 -5.56 -17.33 -20.95
C GLU A 384 -4.84 -16.83 -19.70
N GLN A 385 -5.00 -15.56 -19.44
CA GLN A 385 -4.45 -14.91 -18.23
C GLN A 385 -5.11 -15.50 -16.98
N PRO A 386 -4.36 -15.82 -15.93
CA PRO A 386 -4.97 -16.12 -14.66
C PRO A 386 -5.65 -14.86 -14.13
N ALA A 387 -6.92 -14.97 -13.85
CA ALA A 387 -7.70 -14.00 -13.09
C ALA A 387 -6.94 -13.66 -11.79
N TYR A 388 -6.91 -12.37 -11.42
CA TYR A 388 -6.39 -11.93 -10.14
C TYR A 388 -7.03 -12.75 -9.01
N ALA A 389 -6.35 -13.78 -8.61
CA ALA A 389 -6.68 -14.50 -7.41
C ALA A 389 -6.17 -13.68 -6.22
N CYS A 390 -7.05 -12.81 -5.68
CA CYS A 390 -7.16 -12.80 -4.24
C CYS A 390 -7.48 -14.25 -3.89
N GLY A 391 -6.49 -14.99 -3.40
CA GLY A 391 -6.64 -16.42 -3.13
C GLY A 391 -7.94 -16.69 -2.37
N ASP A 392 -8.69 -17.65 -2.88
CA ASP A 392 -9.90 -18.18 -2.26
C ASP A 392 -9.64 -18.74 -0.86
#